data_6e3fd97748a4fb4db8a8547073bfdf42
#
_entry.id   6e3fd97748a4fb4db8a8547073bfdf42
#
_cell.length_a   1.000
_cell.length_b   1.000
_cell.length_c   1.000
_cell.angle_alpha   90.00
_cell.angle_beta   90.00
_cell.angle_gamma   90.00
#
_symmetry.space_group_name_H-M   'P 1'
#
loop_
_entity.id
_entity.type
_entity.pdbx_description
1 polymer ?
#
loop_
_entity_poly.entity_id
_entity_poly.type
_entity_poly.pdbx_seq_one_letter_code
_entity_poly.pdbx_strand_id
1 'polypeptide(L)'
;MTLPYRGNTMYLNIGNDMSVRDKNIIGIFDMDNTSTSKRTRDFLTRAERDGGVVPCDDLPKSFVVTAEYGFNRVYLTSLNTATLEKRL
;
A
#
# COMPACT_ATOMS: atom_id res chain seq x y z
N MET A 1 20.82 -3.57 20.22
CA MET A 1 20.19 -3.63 19.99
C MET A 1 19.62 -3.74 19.68
N THR A 2 19.78 -3.70 19.61
CA THR A 2 19.10 -3.80 19.15
C THR A 2 18.56 -3.62 18.77
N LEU A 3 18.68 -3.43 18.41
CA LEU A 3 18.09 -3.29 17.90
C LEU A 3 17.66 -3.09 17.54
N PRO A 4 17.77 -3.09 17.57
CA PRO A 4 17.22 -2.92 17.01
C PRO A 4 16.77 -2.77 16.49
N TYR A 5 16.85 -2.62 16.22
CA TYR A 5 16.21 -2.54 15.66
C TYR A 5 15.65 -2.92 15.29
N ARG A 6 16.19 -3.38 15.61
CA ARG A 6 15.62 -3.74 15.19
C ARG A 6 14.76 -3.59 14.61
N GLY A 7 14.79 -4.03 14.90
CA GLY A 7 13.49 -4.29 14.33
C GLY A 7 12.88 -3.17 13.59
N ASN A 8 13.57 -2.26 13.32
CA ASN A 8 13.08 -1.08 12.65
C ASN A 8 12.84 -1.26 11.18
N THR A 9 13.24 -2.41 10.66
CA THR A 9 13.04 -2.66 9.25
C THR A 9 12.11 -3.84 9.10
N MET A 10 10.82 -3.54 9.15
CA MET A 10 9.81 -4.55 8.93
C MET A 10 9.19 -4.34 7.57
N TYR A 11 8.93 -5.43 6.92
CA TYR A 11 8.31 -5.43 5.61
C TYR A 11 6.92 -6.03 5.71
N LEU A 12 5.97 -5.37 5.07
CA LEU A 12 4.62 -5.88 4.95
C LEU A 12 4.51 -6.60 3.62
N ASN A 13 4.24 -7.90 3.67
CA ASN A 13 3.99 -8.66 2.45
C ASN A 13 2.57 -8.39 1.99
N ILE A 14 2.43 -7.88 0.78
CA ILE A 14 1.13 -7.50 0.23
C ILE A 14 0.65 -8.46 -0.86
N GLY A 15 1.27 -9.65 -0.93
CA GLY A 15 0.93 -10.64 -1.94
C GLY A 15 1.83 -10.54 -3.16
N ASN A 16 1.75 -11.55 -4.04
CA ASN A 16 2.52 -11.59 -5.29
C ASN A 16 4.03 -11.42 -5.08
N ASP A 17 4.54 -11.92 -3.95
CA ASP A 17 5.95 -11.80 -3.58
C ASP A 17 6.42 -10.36 -3.45
N MET A 18 5.47 -9.45 -3.26
CA MET A 18 5.76 -8.02 -3.12
C MET A 18 5.73 -7.63 -1.65
N SER A 19 6.73 -6.89 -1.21
CA SER A 19 6.79 -6.40 0.16
C SER A 19 7.10 -4.91 0.16
N VAL A 20 6.53 -4.19 1.12
CA VAL A 20 6.80 -2.77 1.30
C VAL A 20 7.28 -2.54 2.72
N ARG A 21 8.10 -1.52 2.91
CA ARG A 21 8.59 -1.18 4.23
C ARG A 21 7.47 -0.54 5.04
N ASP A 22 7.27 -1.04 6.25
CA ASP A 22 6.18 -0.55 7.09
C ASP A 22 6.31 0.94 7.37
N LYS A 23 7.50 1.44 7.58
CA LYS A 23 7.69 2.85 7.90
C LYS A 23 7.43 3.79 6.71
N ASN A 24 7.34 3.24 5.51
CA ASN A 24 7.00 4.04 4.33
C ASN A 24 5.50 4.11 4.10
N ILE A 25 4.72 3.31 4.82
CA ILE A 25 3.28 3.23 4.61
C ILE A 25 2.59 4.46 5.19
N ILE A 26 1.85 5.16 4.34
CA ILE A 26 1.01 6.28 4.77
C ILE A 26 -0.36 5.78 5.17
N GLY A 27 -0.89 4.80 4.45
CA GLY A 27 -2.20 4.27 4.75
C GLY A 27 -2.51 3.01 3.97
N ILE A 28 -3.51 2.29 4.47
CA ILE A 28 -4.04 1.08 3.85
C ILE A 28 -5.53 1.31 3.68
N PHE A 29 -6.04 1.15 2.46
CA PHE A 29 -7.40 1.54 2.13
C PHE A 29 -8.13 0.40 1.46
N ASP A 30 -9.42 0.30 1.75
CA ASP A 30 -10.31 -0.69 1.16
C ASP A 30 -10.84 -0.14 -0.16
N MET A 31 -10.68 -0.92 -1.23
CA MET A 31 -11.12 -0.48 -2.56
C MET A 31 -12.61 -0.24 -2.63
N ASP A 32 -13.39 -1.11 -1.97
CA ASP A 32 -14.84 -1.01 -2.07
C ASP A 32 -15.41 0.20 -1.34
N ASN A 33 -14.83 0.53 -0.20
CA ASN A 33 -15.35 1.62 0.62
C ASN A 33 -14.77 2.97 0.26
N THR A 34 -13.48 3.01 -0.08
CA THR A 34 -12.77 4.26 -0.30
C THR A 34 -12.90 4.77 -1.71
N SER A 35 -13.01 3.87 -2.68
CA SER A 35 -12.99 4.25 -4.09
C SER A 35 -14.24 5.01 -4.51
N THR A 36 -15.28 5.04 -3.66
CA THR A 36 -16.47 5.83 -3.95
C THR A 36 -16.26 7.31 -3.67
N SER A 37 -15.26 7.66 -2.88
CA SER A 37 -14.95 9.05 -2.57
C SER A 37 -14.31 9.71 -3.79
N LYS A 38 -14.81 10.90 -4.13
CA LYS A 38 -14.24 11.66 -5.23
C LYS A 38 -12.77 11.96 -4.98
N ARG A 39 -12.42 12.32 -3.76
CA ARG A 39 -11.05 12.65 -3.40
C ARG A 39 -10.12 11.46 -3.62
N THR A 40 -10.58 10.29 -3.21
CA THR A 40 -9.80 9.07 -3.38
C THR A 40 -9.65 8.71 -4.85
N ARG A 41 -10.74 8.83 -5.62
CA ARG A 41 -10.66 8.55 -7.05
C ARG A 41 -9.71 9.51 -7.76
N ASP A 42 -9.76 10.79 -7.40
CA ASP A 42 -8.86 11.78 -7.97
C ASP A 42 -7.41 11.45 -7.65
N PHE A 43 -7.16 11.02 -6.41
CA PHE A 43 -5.82 10.63 -5.98
C PHE A 43 -5.31 9.44 -6.80
N LEU A 44 -6.14 8.41 -6.95
CA LEU A 44 -5.76 7.22 -7.71
C LEU A 44 -5.52 7.54 -9.18
N THR A 45 -6.37 8.39 -9.77
CA THR A 45 -6.22 8.80 -11.16
C THR A 45 -4.90 9.53 -11.35
N ARG A 46 -4.57 10.40 -10.42
CA ARG A 46 -3.31 11.14 -10.50
C ARG A 46 -2.12 10.22 -10.36
N ALA A 47 -2.21 9.26 -9.43
CA ALA A 47 -1.13 8.31 -9.22
C ALA A 47 -0.91 7.44 -10.46
N GLU A 48 -1.99 7.02 -11.12
CA GLU A 48 -1.89 6.27 -12.37
C GLU A 48 -1.19 7.08 -13.45
N ARG A 49 -1.58 8.33 -13.58
CA ARG A 49 -1.01 9.21 -14.60
C ARG A 49 0.48 9.40 -14.38
N ASP A 50 0.90 9.47 -13.13
CA ASP A 50 2.30 9.70 -12.78
C ASP A 50 3.11 8.40 -12.74
N GLY A 51 2.49 7.27 -13.02
CA GLY A 51 3.19 5.99 -13.04
C GLY A 51 3.47 5.41 -11.68
N GLY A 52 2.76 5.89 -10.64
CA GLY A 52 2.99 5.47 -9.28
C GLY A 52 2.13 4.31 -8.80
N VAL A 53 1.36 3.69 -9.68
CA VAL A 53 0.51 2.56 -9.30
C VAL A 53 1.18 1.26 -9.68
N VAL A 54 1.32 0.36 -8.69
CA VAL A 54 1.86 -0.97 -8.89
C VAL A 54 0.68 -1.95 -8.87
N PRO A 55 0.36 -2.59 -9.99
CA PRO A 55 -0.79 -3.48 -10.06
C PRO A 55 -0.54 -4.81 -9.39
N CYS A 56 -1.61 -5.56 -9.15
CA CYS A 56 -1.51 -6.93 -8.68
C CYS A 56 -2.09 -7.87 -9.74
N ASP A 57 -1.78 -9.16 -9.61
CA ASP A 57 -2.22 -10.14 -10.61
C ASP A 57 -3.71 -10.47 -10.53
N ASP A 58 -4.24 -10.41 -9.31
CA ASP A 58 -5.66 -10.73 -9.07
C ASP A 58 -6.47 -9.45 -8.95
N LEU A 59 -7.79 -9.64 -8.83
CA LEU A 59 -8.68 -8.52 -8.61
C LEU A 59 -8.31 -7.80 -7.31
N PRO A 60 -8.02 -6.50 -7.35
CA PRO A 60 -7.60 -5.79 -6.15
C PRO A 60 -8.74 -5.60 -5.16
N LYS A 61 -8.44 -5.78 -3.89
CA LYS A 61 -9.38 -5.55 -2.79
C LYS A 61 -8.97 -4.37 -1.94
N SER A 62 -7.69 -4.06 -1.92
CA SER A 62 -7.14 -2.98 -1.10
C SER A 62 -6.01 -2.29 -1.84
N PHE A 63 -5.64 -1.13 -1.36
CA PHE A 63 -4.42 -0.49 -1.85
C PHE A 63 -3.65 0.10 -0.67
N VAL A 64 -2.33 0.08 -0.81
CA VAL A 64 -1.40 0.59 0.19
C VAL A 64 -0.69 1.80 -0.40
N VAL A 65 -0.78 2.92 0.31
CA VAL A 65 -0.12 4.16 -0.13
C VAL A 65 1.17 4.31 0.65
N THR A 66 2.26 4.52 -0.07
CA THR A 66 3.57 4.70 0.55
C THR A 66 4.19 6.03 0.10
N ALA A 67 5.13 6.52 0.90
CA ALA A 67 5.94 7.66 0.53
C ALA A 67 7.40 7.21 0.56
N GLU A 68 8.08 7.29 -0.58
CA GLU A 68 9.48 6.86 -0.71
C GLU A 68 10.23 7.89 -1.53
N TYR A 69 11.29 8.43 -0.95
CA TYR A 69 12.20 9.33 -1.67
C TYR A 69 11.47 10.47 -2.39
N GLY A 70 10.45 11.03 -1.73
CA GLY A 70 9.71 12.13 -2.32
C GLY A 70 8.61 11.72 -3.29
N PHE A 71 8.43 10.43 -3.51
CA PHE A 71 7.39 9.92 -4.38
C PHE A 71 6.34 9.17 -3.60
N ASN A 72 5.10 9.30 -4.02
CA ASN A 72 4.02 8.49 -3.48
C ASN A 72 3.77 7.34 -4.44
N ARG A 73 3.61 6.14 -3.87
CA ARG A 73 3.28 4.96 -4.65
C ARG A 73 2.02 4.34 -4.10
N VAL A 74 1.25 3.74 -4.99
CA VAL A 74 0.04 3.01 -4.63
C VAL A 74 0.22 1.57 -5.07
N TYR A 75 0.19 0.67 -4.10
CA TYR A 75 0.32 -0.76 -4.38
C TYR A 75 -1.06 -1.39 -4.28
N LEU A 76 -1.54 -1.93 -5.39
CA LEU A 76 -2.80 -2.67 -5.39
C LEU A 76 -2.54 -4.08 -4.87
N THR A 77 -3.48 -4.61 -4.11
CA THR A 77 -3.33 -5.95 -3.55
C THR A 77 -4.66 -6.67 -3.49
N SER A 78 -4.63 -7.97 -3.70
CA SER A 78 -5.82 -8.82 -3.59
C SER A 78 -6.13 -9.19 -2.14
N LEU A 79 -5.26 -8.84 -1.21
CA LEU A 79 -5.49 -9.07 0.21
C LEU A 79 -6.39 -7.97 0.75
N ASN A 80 -7.27 -8.32 1.70
CA ASN A 80 -8.14 -7.30 2.29
C ASN A 80 -7.39 -6.53 3.39
N THR A 81 -7.97 -5.40 3.81
CA THR A 81 -7.30 -4.53 4.78
C THR A 81 -7.07 -5.22 6.12
N ALA A 82 -8.01 -6.07 6.55
CA ALA A 82 -7.86 -6.78 7.81
C ALA A 82 -6.63 -7.69 7.79
N THR A 83 -6.42 -8.40 6.69
CA THR A 83 -5.26 -9.26 6.55
C THR A 83 -3.96 -8.46 6.58
N LEU A 84 -3.95 -7.33 5.87
CA LEU A 84 -2.77 -6.47 5.83
C LEU A 84 -2.44 -5.92 7.20
N GLU A 85 -3.45 -5.45 7.93
CA GLU A 85 -3.24 -4.88 9.25
C GLU A 85 -2.73 -5.91 10.24
N LYS A 86 -3.17 -7.15 10.11
CA LYS A 86 -2.69 -8.22 10.98
C LYS A 86 -1.21 -8.52 10.78
N ARG A 87 -0.69 -8.23 9.60
CA ARG A 87 0.72 -8.50 9.28
C ARG A 87 1.65 -7.39 9.75
N LEU A 88 1.08 -6.27 10.13
CA LEU A 88 1.86 -5.20 10.72
C LEU A 88 2.12 -5.47 12.23
#